data_78bfc98eaa46807e4cfad7355f9cbf21
#
_entry.id   78bfc98eaa46807e4cfad7355f9cbf21
#
_cell.length_a   1.000
_cell.length_b   1.000
_cell.length_c   1.000
_cell.angle_alpha   90.00
_cell.angle_beta   90.00
_cell.angle_gamma   90.00
#
_symmetry.space_group_name_H-M   'P 1'
#
loop_
_entity.id
_entity.type
_entity.pdbx_description
1 polymer ?
#
loop_
_entity_poly.entity_id
_entity_poly.type
_entity_poly.pdbx_seq_one_letter_code
_entity_poly.pdbx_strand_id
1 'polypeptide(L)'
;ESHMESQKARIALYAKRTFGEKMNASFDFIKENWKPLFKFTTYLLLPLCLVQALSLNGLMGSTMSLSSNIQAGSSNPFAIFGAMFWVNYGLTILCYMIGVILLTALVYTLMRTYNEREERLEGITLSALRPLLMKNMGRMLKLTLFFFMLYLVTLAIIIGLVVLLSLIHISEPT
;
A
#
# COMPACT_ATOMS: atom_id res chain seq x y z
N GLU A 1 -32.37 -14.13 34.98
CA GLU A 1 -32.49 -12.71 34.59
C GLU A 1 -31.37 -12.39 33.63
N SER A 2 -31.75 -12.26 32.38
CA SER A 2 -30.88 -12.12 31.23
C SER A 2 -30.12 -10.80 31.27
N HIS A 3 -28.81 -10.87 31.35
CA HIS A 3 -27.97 -9.79 30.89
C HIS A 3 -28.17 -9.63 29.37
N MET A 4 -29.23 -8.95 28.97
CA MET A 4 -29.26 -8.28 27.69
C MET A 4 -28.26 -7.11 27.79
N GLU A 5 -26.98 -7.40 27.64
CA GLU A 5 -26.04 -6.38 27.23
C GLU A 5 -26.63 -5.76 25.95
N SER A 6 -26.96 -4.48 26.04
CA SER A 6 -27.46 -3.73 24.90
C SER A 6 -26.37 -3.76 23.82
N GLN A 7 -26.43 -4.76 22.93
CA GLN A 7 -25.54 -4.80 21.80
C GLN A 7 -25.70 -3.49 21.04
N LYS A 8 -24.63 -2.73 21.02
CA LYS A 8 -24.55 -1.48 20.25
C LYS A 8 -25.05 -1.76 18.83
N ALA A 9 -25.90 -0.88 18.31
CA ALA A 9 -26.47 -1.06 16.98
C ALA A 9 -25.39 -1.28 15.92
N ARG A 10 -25.66 -2.21 15.01
CA ARG A 10 -24.71 -2.54 13.92
C ARG A 10 -24.51 -1.34 13.01
N ILE A 11 -23.27 -1.04 12.67
CA ILE A 11 -22.93 0.03 11.76
C ILE A 11 -23.29 -0.41 10.33
N ALA A 12 -24.13 0.36 9.65
CA ALA A 12 -24.52 0.10 8.26
C ALA A 12 -23.43 0.61 7.31
N LEU A 13 -22.44 -0.23 6.98
CA LEU A 13 -21.26 0.15 6.19
C LEU A 13 -21.59 0.52 4.73
N TYR A 14 -22.62 -0.09 4.15
CA TYR A 14 -22.99 0.06 2.73
C TYR A 14 -24.20 0.97 2.50
N ALA A 15 -24.42 1.96 3.35
CA ALA A 15 -25.49 2.93 3.18
C ALA A 15 -25.02 4.17 2.40
N LYS A 16 -25.94 4.80 1.66
CA LYS A 16 -25.68 6.11 1.07
C LYS A 16 -25.54 7.15 2.18
N ARG A 17 -24.43 7.83 2.21
CA ARG A 17 -24.11 8.81 3.27
C ARG A 17 -23.38 10.00 2.71
N THR A 18 -23.53 11.13 3.39
CA THR A 18 -22.70 12.32 3.17
C THR A 18 -21.24 12.01 3.56
N PHE A 19 -20.31 12.85 3.14
CA PHE A 19 -18.88 12.69 3.49
C PHE A 19 -18.66 12.67 5.00
N GLY A 20 -19.28 13.60 5.75
CA GLY A 20 -19.17 13.62 7.21
C GLY A 20 -19.72 12.37 7.90
N GLU A 21 -20.85 11.86 7.41
CA GLU A 21 -21.43 10.61 7.90
C GLU A 21 -20.55 9.40 7.59
N LYS A 22 -19.89 9.38 6.44
CA LYS A 22 -18.91 8.33 6.08
C LYS A 22 -17.72 8.35 7.02
N MET A 23 -17.19 9.54 7.32
CA MET A 23 -16.09 9.70 8.27
C MET A 23 -16.47 9.21 9.67
N ASN A 24 -17.64 9.61 10.17
CA ASN A 24 -18.13 9.16 11.47
C ASN A 24 -18.31 7.65 11.51
N ALA A 25 -18.90 7.06 10.48
CA ALA A 25 -19.07 5.60 10.40
C ALA A 25 -17.73 4.87 10.39
N SER A 26 -16.73 5.40 9.71
CA SER A 26 -15.38 4.83 9.70
C SER A 26 -14.73 4.87 11.07
N PHE A 27 -14.84 5.99 11.78
CA PHE A 27 -14.33 6.11 13.15
C PHE A 27 -15.06 5.18 14.11
N ASP A 28 -16.38 5.07 13.99
CA ASP A 28 -17.17 4.15 14.81
C ASP A 28 -16.79 2.69 14.58
N PHE A 29 -16.55 2.31 13.32
CA PHE A 29 -16.07 0.98 12.98
C PHE A 29 -14.70 0.70 13.61
N ILE A 30 -13.77 1.64 13.51
CA ILE A 30 -12.44 1.50 14.11
C ILE A 30 -12.53 1.39 15.63
N LYS A 31 -13.34 2.22 16.28
CA LYS A 31 -13.53 2.17 17.73
C LYS A 31 -14.15 0.87 18.21
N GLU A 32 -15.11 0.34 17.47
CA GLU A 32 -15.77 -0.91 17.82
C GLU A 32 -14.84 -2.12 17.62
N ASN A 33 -14.01 -2.09 16.58
CA ASN A 33 -13.23 -3.25 16.13
C ASN A 33 -11.72 -3.03 16.20
N TRP A 34 -11.24 -2.13 17.06
CA TRP A 34 -9.82 -1.81 17.13
C TRP A 34 -8.92 -2.99 17.50
N LYS A 35 -9.41 -3.91 18.35
CA LYS A 35 -8.65 -5.11 18.76
C LYS A 35 -8.40 -6.07 17.59
N PRO A 36 -9.43 -6.54 16.84
CA PRO A 36 -9.21 -7.36 15.66
C PRO A 36 -8.38 -6.64 14.59
N LEU A 37 -8.65 -5.36 14.34
CA LEU A 37 -7.91 -4.57 13.36
C LEU A 37 -6.42 -4.52 13.72
N PHE A 38 -6.10 -4.17 14.95
CA PHE A 38 -4.72 -4.10 15.42
C PHE A 38 -4.03 -5.45 15.37
N LYS A 39 -4.70 -6.51 15.82
CA LYS A 39 -4.18 -7.87 15.83
C LYS A 39 -3.81 -8.32 14.42
N PHE A 40 -4.72 -8.27 13.48
CA PHE A 40 -4.48 -8.76 12.12
C PHE A 40 -3.52 -7.88 11.34
N THR A 41 -3.61 -6.57 11.51
CA THR A 41 -2.65 -5.65 10.91
C THR A 41 -1.23 -5.93 11.39
N THR A 42 -1.03 -6.12 12.68
CA THR A 42 0.28 -6.45 13.24
C THR A 42 0.79 -7.78 12.72
N TYR A 43 -0.02 -8.83 12.74
CA TYR A 43 0.40 -10.15 12.27
C TYR A 43 0.80 -10.17 10.80
N LEU A 44 0.09 -9.44 9.96
CA LEU A 44 0.33 -9.48 8.51
C LEU A 44 1.39 -8.49 8.06
N LEU A 45 1.46 -7.31 8.68
CA LEU A 45 2.37 -6.26 8.25
C LEU A 45 3.72 -6.27 8.96
N LEU A 46 3.84 -6.85 10.15
CA LEU A 46 5.09 -6.85 10.90
C LEU A 46 6.26 -7.49 10.12
N PRO A 47 6.13 -8.70 9.53
CA PRO A 47 7.20 -9.29 8.73
C PRO A 47 7.58 -8.41 7.54
N LEU A 48 6.59 -7.81 6.89
CA LEU A 48 6.81 -6.93 5.75
C LEU A 48 7.54 -5.64 6.16
N CYS A 49 7.19 -5.07 7.31
CA CYS A 49 7.87 -3.91 7.86
C CYS A 49 9.34 -4.19 8.19
N LEU A 50 9.66 -5.39 8.69
CA LEU A 50 11.04 -5.80 8.96
C LEU A 50 11.85 -5.88 7.67
N VAL A 51 11.31 -6.49 6.61
CA VAL A 51 11.97 -6.56 5.29
C VAL A 51 12.16 -5.16 4.72
N GLN A 52 11.16 -4.30 4.82
CA GLN A 52 11.24 -2.92 4.35
C GLN A 52 12.29 -2.11 5.10
N ALA A 53 12.38 -2.27 6.42
CA ALA A 53 13.41 -1.62 7.24
C ALA A 53 14.83 -2.01 6.80
N LEU A 54 15.05 -3.29 6.51
CA LEU A 54 16.34 -3.77 5.99
C LEU A 54 16.66 -3.17 4.62
N SER A 55 15.69 -3.09 3.73
CA SER A 55 15.84 -2.49 2.39
C SER A 55 16.15 -0.99 2.47
N LEU A 56 15.45 -0.25 3.32
CA LEU A 56 15.69 1.18 3.55
C LEU A 56 17.08 1.40 4.16
N ASN A 57 17.51 0.55 5.09
CA ASN A 57 18.85 0.63 5.66
C ASN A 57 19.93 0.43 4.58
N GLY A 58 19.72 -0.50 3.66
CA GLY A 58 20.60 -0.69 2.50
C GLY A 58 20.65 0.53 1.59
N LEU A 59 19.51 1.17 1.29
CA LEU A 59 19.47 2.42 0.51
C LEU A 59 20.17 3.57 1.22
N MET A 60 19.98 3.74 2.51
CA MET A 60 20.65 4.77 3.30
C MET A 60 22.16 4.55 3.32
N GLY A 61 22.62 3.32 3.47
CA GLY A 61 24.02 2.96 3.39
C GLY A 61 24.65 3.33 2.04
N SER A 62 23.96 3.06 0.94
CA SER A 62 24.37 3.45 -0.41
C SER A 62 24.46 4.96 -0.57
N THR A 63 23.50 5.70 -0.02
CA THR A 63 23.49 7.17 -0.05
C THR A 63 24.62 7.77 0.76
N MET A 64 24.92 7.21 1.93
CA MET A 64 26.06 7.63 2.75
C MET A 64 27.40 7.34 2.06
N SER A 65 27.53 6.21 1.39
CA SER A 65 28.71 5.87 0.59
C SER A 65 28.92 6.87 -0.54
N LEU A 66 27.85 7.32 -1.19
CA LEU A 66 27.93 8.38 -2.20
C LEU A 66 28.49 9.67 -1.60
N SER A 67 27.93 10.11 -0.47
CA SER A 67 28.37 11.33 0.20
C SER A 67 29.86 11.27 0.55
N SER A 68 30.33 10.16 1.10
CA SER A 68 31.75 9.98 1.42
C SER A 68 32.64 9.90 0.17
N ASN A 69 32.17 9.29 -0.89
CA ASN A 69 32.90 9.22 -2.16
C ASN A 69 33.02 10.59 -2.83
N ILE A 70 31.99 11.41 -2.77
CA ILE A 70 32.03 12.79 -3.27
C ILE A 70 33.00 13.61 -2.46
N GLN A 71 33.01 13.50 -1.12
CA GLN A 71 33.93 14.20 -0.24
C GLN A 71 35.38 13.75 -0.45
N ALA A 72 35.61 12.49 -0.77
CA ALA A 72 36.94 11.95 -1.07
C ALA A 72 37.44 12.30 -2.47
N GLY A 73 36.68 13.06 -3.27
CA GLY A 73 37.06 13.43 -4.63
C GLY A 73 36.94 12.31 -5.67
N SER A 74 36.15 11.29 -5.40
CA SER A 74 35.88 10.24 -6.35
C SER A 74 35.23 10.79 -7.63
N SER A 75 35.78 10.42 -8.78
CA SER A 75 35.38 10.95 -10.09
C SER A 75 34.09 10.37 -10.67
N ASN A 76 33.52 9.34 -10.05
CA ASN A 76 32.34 8.68 -10.56
C ASN A 76 31.15 8.73 -9.59
N PRO A 77 30.30 9.78 -9.67
CA PRO A 77 29.11 9.89 -8.83
C PRO A 77 28.07 8.82 -9.13
N PHE A 78 28.11 8.16 -10.28
CA PHE A 78 27.19 7.10 -10.66
C PHE A 78 27.56 5.71 -10.13
N ALA A 79 28.73 5.55 -9.50
CA ALA A 79 29.13 4.30 -8.88
C ALA A 79 28.17 3.82 -7.77
N ILE A 80 27.40 4.73 -7.17
CA ILE A 80 26.34 4.44 -6.20
C ILE A 80 25.18 3.64 -6.84
N PHE A 81 24.87 3.89 -8.13
CA PHE A 81 23.79 3.22 -8.85
C PHE A 81 24.21 1.84 -9.33
N GLY A 82 24.93 1.10 -8.49
CA GLY A 82 25.26 -0.29 -8.73
C GLY A 82 24.06 -1.24 -8.52
N ALA A 83 24.28 -2.53 -8.77
CA ALA A 83 23.25 -3.56 -8.68
C ALA A 83 22.57 -3.57 -7.28
N MET A 84 23.34 -3.42 -6.20
CA MET A 84 22.79 -3.43 -4.84
C MET A 84 21.86 -2.27 -4.55
N PHE A 85 22.15 -1.08 -5.08
CA PHE A 85 21.23 0.05 -4.97
C PHE A 85 19.87 -0.27 -5.62
N TRP A 86 19.87 -0.78 -6.84
CA TRP A 86 18.65 -1.11 -7.58
C TRP A 86 17.88 -2.25 -6.93
N VAL A 87 18.57 -3.24 -6.37
CA VAL A 87 17.94 -4.32 -5.61
C VAL A 87 17.24 -3.78 -4.38
N ASN A 88 17.89 -2.94 -3.58
CA ASN A 88 17.30 -2.33 -2.39
C ASN A 88 16.15 -1.39 -2.73
N TYR A 89 16.28 -0.60 -3.79
CA TYR A 89 15.24 0.31 -4.26
C TYR A 89 14.00 -0.47 -4.75
N GLY A 90 14.21 -1.47 -5.59
CA GLY A 90 13.14 -2.34 -6.08
C GLY A 90 12.45 -3.09 -4.95
N LEU A 91 13.20 -3.62 -4.00
CA LEU A 91 12.66 -4.31 -2.84
C LEU A 91 11.84 -3.37 -1.94
N THR A 92 12.29 -2.15 -1.73
CA THR A 92 11.56 -1.13 -0.96
C THR A 92 10.21 -0.81 -1.61
N ILE A 93 10.20 -0.58 -2.92
CA ILE A 93 8.97 -0.29 -3.67
C ILE A 93 8.04 -1.50 -3.65
N LEU A 94 8.56 -2.70 -3.87
CA LEU A 94 7.78 -3.93 -3.84
C LEU A 94 7.13 -4.15 -2.48
N CYS A 95 7.87 -3.99 -1.39
CA CYS A 95 7.35 -4.09 -0.03
C CYS A 95 6.27 -3.05 0.24
N TYR A 96 6.46 -1.81 -0.22
CA TYR A 96 5.46 -0.75 -0.09
C TYR A 96 4.17 -1.11 -0.81
N MET A 97 4.25 -1.57 -2.06
CA MET A 97 3.09 -1.96 -2.86
C MET A 97 2.35 -3.15 -2.22
N ILE A 98 3.08 -4.17 -1.79
CA ILE A 98 2.49 -5.33 -1.10
C ILE A 98 1.81 -4.89 0.20
N GLY A 99 2.44 -4.00 0.95
CA GLY A 99 1.89 -3.46 2.20
C GLY A 99 0.57 -2.71 1.98
N VAL A 100 0.49 -1.86 0.97
CA VAL A 100 -0.73 -1.13 0.62
C VAL A 100 -1.84 -2.08 0.18
N ILE A 101 -1.53 -3.04 -0.70
CA ILE A 101 -2.49 -4.04 -1.17
C ILE A 101 -2.99 -4.89 -0.01
N LEU A 102 -2.10 -5.37 0.84
CA LEU A 102 -2.42 -6.21 1.98
C LEU A 102 -3.30 -5.46 3.00
N LEU A 103 -2.94 -4.23 3.35
CA LEU A 103 -3.70 -3.42 4.29
C LEU A 103 -5.10 -3.12 3.74
N THR A 104 -5.21 -2.70 2.49
CA THR A 104 -6.49 -2.39 1.84
C THR A 104 -7.38 -3.63 1.76
N ALA A 105 -6.81 -4.76 1.35
CA ALA A 105 -7.53 -6.03 1.27
C ALA A 105 -7.98 -6.52 2.66
N LEU A 106 -7.14 -6.36 3.68
CA LEU A 106 -7.47 -6.73 5.06
C LEU A 106 -8.63 -5.90 5.60
N VAL A 107 -8.58 -4.59 5.45
CA VAL A 107 -9.65 -3.68 5.91
C VAL A 107 -10.96 -4.02 5.20
N TYR A 108 -10.93 -4.19 3.89
CA TYR A 108 -12.11 -4.57 3.11
C TYR A 108 -12.68 -5.93 3.55
N THR A 109 -11.82 -6.91 3.76
CA THR A 109 -12.21 -8.25 4.24
C THR A 109 -12.86 -8.18 5.62
N LEU A 110 -12.30 -7.40 6.54
CA LEU A 110 -12.86 -7.21 7.88
C LEU A 110 -14.20 -6.49 7.84
N MET A 111 -14.34 -5.45 7.02
CA MET A 111 -15.61 -4.74 6.84
C MET A 111 -16.70 -5.66 6.29
N ARG A 112 -16.37 -6.45 5.29
CA ARG A 112 -17.31 -7.40 4.70
C ARG A 112 -17.72 -8.49 5.69
N THR A 113 -16.76 -9.05 6.41
CA THR A 113 -17.02 -10.05 7.45
C THR A 113 -17.87 -9.49 8.57
N TYR A 114 -17.62 -8.25 9.00
CA TYR A 114 -18.43 -7.56 9.98
C TYR A 114 -19.89 -7.43 9.53
N ASN A 115 -20.11 -7.11 8.25
CA ASN A 115 -21.44 -6.92 7.71
C ASN A 115 -22.21 -8.23 7.52
N GLU A 116 -21.51 -9.33 7.19
CA GLU A 116 -22.13 -10.62 6.88
C GLU A 116 -22.34 -11.52 8.10
N ARG A 117 -21.58 -11.33 9.19
CA ARG A 117 -21.69 -12.17 10.40
C ARG A 117 -22.61 -11.53 11.44
N GLU A 118 -23.43 -12.35 12.09
CA GLU A 118 -24.21 -11.93 13.26
C GLU A 118 -23.34 -11.56 14.45
N GLU A 119 -22.27 -12.32 14.66
CA GLU A 119 -21.27 -12.13 15.71
C GLU A 119 -20.29 -11.00 15.41
N ARG A 120 -20.42 -10.34 14.26
CA ARG A 120 -19.52 -9.28 13.79
C ARG A 120 -18.09 -9.80 13.66
N LEU A 121 -17.12 -9.17 14.31
CA LEU A 121 -15.72 -9.61 14.32
C LEU A 121 -15.31 -10.36 15.60
N GLU A 122 -16.25 -10.65 16.49
CA GLU A 122 -15.94 -11.43 17.70
C GLU A 122 -15.51 -12.86 17.36
N GLY A 123 -14.43 -13.30 18.00
CA GLY A 123 -13.91 -14.65 17.83
C GLY A 123 -13.40 -15.00 16.46
N ILE A 124 -13.21 -14.01 15.57
CA ILE A 124 -12.70 -14.27 14.24
C ILE A 124 -11.23 -14.68 14.26
N THR A 125 -10.89 -15.68 13.46
CA THR A 125 -9.52 -16.16 13.31
C THR A 125 -8.96 -15.80 11.95
N LEU A 126 -7.64 -15.74 11.84
CA LEU A 126 -6.98 -15.51 10.56
C LEU A 126 -7.30 -16.61 9.54
N SER A 127 -7.45 -17.85 9.99
CA SER A 127 -7.84 -18.98 9.14
C SER A 127 -9.21 -18.77 8.49
N ALA A 128 -10.17 -18.18 9.22
CA ALA A 128 -11.49 -17.86 8.70
C ALA A 128 -11.46 -16.70 7.70
N LEU A 129 -10.56 -15.73 7.88
CA LEU A 129 -10.38 -14.60 6.98
C LEU A 129 -9.59 -14.94 5.71
N ARG A 130 -8.71 -15.94 5.79
CA ARG A 130 -7.75 -16.26 4.73
C ARG A 130 -8.36 -16.40 3.34
N PRO A 131 -9.45 -17.15 3.10
CA PRO A 131 -10.00 -17.32 1.77
C PRO A 131 -10.47 -16.01 1.14
N LEU A 132 -11.19 -15.19 1.92
CA LEU A 132 -11.69 -13.90 1.46
C LEU A 132 -10.55 -12.88 1.30
N LEU A 133 -9.59 -12.89 2.22
CA LEU A 133 -8.40 -12.04 2.16
C LEU A 133 -7.59 -12.32 0.90
N MET A 134 -7.33 -13.58 0.58
CA MET A 134 -6.61 -13.98 -0.64
C MET A 134 -7.34 -13.57 -1.90
N LYS A 135 -8.66 -13.74 -1.93
CA LYS A 135 -9.50 -13.28 -3.04
C LYS A 135 -9.44 -11.78 -3.24
N ASN A 136 -9.53 -11.01 -2.15
CA ASN A 136 -9.47 -9.55 -2.19
C ASN A 136 -8.07 -9.05 -2.57
N MET A 137 -7.03 -9.69 -2.07
CA MET A 137 -5.64 -9.39 -2.49
C MET A 137 -5.45 -9.62 -3.98
N GLY A 138 -5.96 -10.72 -4.54
CA GLY A 138 -5.90 -10.99 -5.96
C GLY A 138 -6.61 -9.91 -6.79
N ARG A 139 -7.79 -9.47 -6.36
CA ARG A 139 -8.53 -8.37 -7.01
C ARG A 139 -7.77 -7.05 -6.93
N MET A 140 -7.23 -6.70 -5.76
CA MET A 140 -6.44 -5.48 -5.57
C MET A 140 -5.15 -5.51 -6.39
N LEU A 141 -4.50 -6.67 -6.46
CA LEU A 141 -3.30 -6.86 -7.30
C LEU A 141 -3.62 -6.62 -8.78
N LYS A 142 -4.71 -7.18 -9.29
CA LYS A 142 -5.16 -6.97 -10.67
C LYS A 142 -5.43 -5.49 -10.96
N LEU A 143 -6.13 -4.80 -10.05
CA LEU A 143 -6.39 -3.36 -10.18
C LEU A 143 -5.10 -2.55 -10.14
N THR A 144 -4.19 -2.87 -9.24
CA THR A 144 -2.90 -2.19 -9.12
C THR A 144 -2.06 -2.39 -10.39
N LEU A 145 -2.00 -3.59 -10.93
CA LEU A 145 -1.31 -3.86 -12.19
C LEU A 145 -1.95 -3.12 -13.37
N PHE A 146 -3.28 -3.05 -13.42
CA PHE A 146 -3.99 -2.30 -14.45
C PHE A 146 -3.67 -0.80 -14.38
N PHE A 147 -3.73 -0.19 -13.20
CA PHE A 147 -3.36 1.21 -13.01
C PHE A 147 -1.88 1.47 -13.30
N PHE A 148 -1.02 0.55 -12.95
CA PHE A 148 0.41 0.64 -13.26
C PHE A 148 0.66 0.61 -14.78
N MET A 149 -0.04 -0.25 -15.51
CA MET A 149 0.00 -0.28 -16.98
C MET A 149 -0.50 1.03 -17.59
N LEU A 150 -1.61 1.58 -17.08
CA LEU A 150 -2.11 2.89 -17.51
C LEU A 150 -1.09 4.00 -17.24
N TYR A 151 -0.44 3.96 -16.08
CA TYR A 151 0.61 4.92 -15.73
C TYR A 151 1.79 4.85 -16.71
N LEU A 152 2.26 3.65 -17.02
CA LEU A 152 3.34 3.45 -17.98
C LEU A 152 2.97 3.94 -19.39
N VAL A 153 1.76 3.66 -19.85
CA VAL A 153 1.26 4.14 -21.15
C VAL A 153 1.19 5.65 -21.16
N THR A 154 0.66 6.28 -20.12
CA THR A 154 0.59 7.74 -19.99
C THR A 154 1.98 8.37 -20.00
N LEU A 155 2.92 7.77 -19.26
CA LEU A 155 4.30 8.22 -19.21
C LEU A 155 4.97 8.12 -20.58
N ALA A 156 4.77 7.01 -21.30
CA ALA A 156 5.29 6.81 -22.64
C ALA A 156 4.74 7.84 -23.64
N ILE A 157 3.45 8.17 -23.55
CA ILE A 157 2.81 9.21 -24.37
C ILE A 157 3.42 10.58 -24.07
N ILE A 158 3.59 10.94 -22.80
CA ILE A 158 4.19 12.21 -22.37
C ILE A 158 5.62 12.33 -22.89
N ILE A 159 6.44 11.28 -22.71
CA ILE A 159 7.82 11.26 -23.20
C ILE A 159 7.86 11.38 -24.71
N GLY A 160 6.99 10.65 -25.42
CA GLY A 160 6.88 10.72 -26.88
C GLY A 160 6.53 12.11 -27.38
N LEU A 161 5.58 12.80 -26.71
CA LEU A 161 5.20 14.18 -27.03
C LEU A 161 6.34 15.17 -26.77
N VAL A 162 7.03 15.03 -25.65
CA VAL A 162 8.20 15.88 -25.32
C VAL A 162 9.30 15.71 -26.34
N VAL A 163 9.63 14.49 -26.73
CA VAL A 163 10.64 14.21 -27.75
C VAL A 163 10.22 14.78 -29.09
N LEU A 164 8.97 14.59 -29.50
CA LEU A 164 8.44 15.12 -30.75
C LEU A 164 8.50 16.65 -30.81
N LEU A 165 8.07 17.32 -29.74
CA LEU A 165 8.14 18.79 -29.63
C LEU A 165 9.58 19.28 -29.63
N SER A 166 10.50 18.57 -28.98
CA SER A 166 11.93 18.89 -29.03
C SER A 166 12.51 18.80 -30.45
N LEU A 167 12.15 17.75 -31.19
CA LEU A 167 12.57 17.58 -32.58
C LEU A 167 12.01 18.67 -33.49
N ILE A 168 10.74 19.04 -33.32
CA ILE A 168 10.10 20.13 -34.07
C ILE A 168 10.80 21.46 -33.74
N HIS A 169 11.11 21.73 -32.50
CA HIS A 169 11.79 22.96 -32.09
C HIS A 169 13.23 23.04 -32.63
N ILE A 170 13.95 21.93 -32.70
CA ILE A 170 15.31 21.86 -33.26
C ILE A 170 15.27 22.04 -34.78
N SER A 171 14.25 21.53 -35.46
CA SER A 171 14.12 21.58 -36.94
C SER A 171 13.54 22.88 -37.48
N GLU A 172 13.03 23.79 -36.61
CA GLU A 172 12.59 25.12 -37.07
C GLU A 172 13.79 25.96 -37.49
N PRO A 173 13.83 26.47 -38.74
CA PRO A 173 14.87 27.40 -39.19
C PRO A 173 14.74 28.72 -38.43
N THR A 174 15.78 29.09 -37.74
CA THR A 174 15.88 30.39 -37.09
C THR A 174 16.11 31.51 -38.10
#